data_0ca5c1c600775960e4680c18060eed3e
#
_entry.id   0ca5c1c600775960e4680c18060eed3e
#
_cell.length_a   1.000
_cell.length_b   1.000
_cell.length_c   1.000
_cell.angle_alpha   90.00
_cell.angle_beta   90.00
_cell.angle_gamma   90.00
#
_symmetry.space_group_name_H-M   'P 1'
#
loop_
_entity.id
_entity.type
_entity.pdbx_description
1 polymer ?
#
loop_
_entity_poly.entity_id
_entity_poly.type
_entity_poly.pdbx_seq_one_letter_code
_entity_poly.pdbx_strand_id
1 'polypeptide(L)'
;MKARIILILSFFCLICSYSNAQKRPNFSPERFEAELEQYITIDACLTPEESARFFPVYREMRKKQRNILDKNRFMRHFDFNDDKACAEAIRRNDANDIEMKRCQREYHEKFMKILPASKVFRIIRSEDKFHKRIFRKAFNKRGK
;
A
#
# COMPACT_ATOMS: atom_id res chain seq x y z
N MET A 1 8.17 32.51 -50.63
CA MET A 1 7.22 32.55 -49.49
C MET A 1 6.60 31.19 -49.16
N LYS A 2 6.18 30.38 -50.14
CA LYS A 2 5.53 29.07 -49.89
C LYS A 2 6.42 28.05 -49.16
N ALA A 3 7.73 27.99 -49.48
CA ALA A 3 8.67 27.08 -48.82
C ALA A 3 8.91 27.40 -47.35
N ARG A 4 8.90 28.67 -46.94
CA ARG A 4 9.07 29.07 -45.52
C ARG A 4 7.83 28.73 -44.66
N ILE A 5 6.64 28.77 -45.26
CA ILE A 5 5.38 28.42 -44.60
C ILE A 5 5.33 26.91 -44.37
N ILE A 6 5.79 26.10 -45.32
CA ILE A 6 5.86 24.63 -45.18
C ILE A 6 6.84 24.23 -44.08
N LEU A 7 7.98 24.90 -43.98
CA LEU A 7 8.98 24.66 -42.89
C LEU A 7 8.41 25.00 -41.48
N ILE A 8 7.65 26.07 -41.36
CA ILE A 8 7.02 26.48 -40.10
C ILE A 8 5.92 25.51 -39.72
N LEU A 9 5.11 25.03 -40.69
CA LEU A 9 4.07 24.03 -40.45
C LEU A 9 4.65 22.66 -40.02
N SER A 10 5.79 22.23 -40.62
CA SER A 10 6.43 20.98 -40.24
C SER A 10 7.07 21.04 -38.83
N PHE A 11 7.58 22.21 -38.44
CA PHE A 11 8.12 22.43 -37.12
C PHE A 11 7.03 22.45 -36.03
N PHE A 12 5.85 22.96 -36.37
CA PHE A 12 4.70 22.99 -35.46
C PHE A 12 4.10 21.59 -35.23
N CYS A 13 4.11 20.70 -36.24
CA CYS A 13 3.70 19.30 -36.09
C CYS A 13 4.64 18.49 -35.20
N LEU A 14 5.93 18.80 -35.17
CA LEU A 14 6.91 18.13 -34.30
C LEU A 14 6.73 18.46 -32.80
N ILE A 15 6.18 19.63 -32.49
CA ILE A 15 5.93 20.05 -31.09
C ILE A 15 4.68 19.36 -30.51
N CYS A 16 3.69 19.02 -31.34
CA CYS A 16 2.48 18.33 -30.89
C CYS A 16 2.67 16.85 -30.51
N SER A 17 3.82 16.24 -30.88
CA SER A 17 4.10 14.82 -30.57
C SER A 17 4.62 14.60 -29.16
N TYR A 18 4.91 15.63 -28.39
CA TYR A 18 5.26 15.54 -26.96
C TYR A 18 4.03 15.63 -26.04
N SER A 19 2.89 15.11 -26.49
CA SER A 19 1.83 14.78 -25.53
C SER A 19 2.32 13.61 -24.70
N ASN A 20 3.08 13.91 -23.64
CA ASN A 20 3.28 12.98 -22.54
C ASN A 20 1.91 12.56 -22.06
N ALA A 21 1.44 11.41 -22.54
CA ALA A 21 0.39 10.68 -21.87
C ALA A 21 0.89 10.48 -20.44
N GLN A 22 0.48 11.34 -19.52
CA GLN A 22 0.68 11.14 -18.10
C GLN A 22 0.00 9.83 -17.77
N LYS A 23 0.76 8.71 -17.90
CA LYS A 23 0.36 7.43 -17.33
C LYS A 23 0.03 7.74 -15.88
N ARG A 24 -1.26 7.60 -15.52
CA ARG A 24 -1.66 7.63 -14.12
C ARG A 24 -0.65 6.76 -13.39
N PRO A 25 0.00 7.23 -12.32
CA PRO A 25 0.98 6.42 -11.63
C PRO A 25 0.26 5.14 -11.22
N ASN A 26 0.57 4.04 -11.93
CA ASN A 26 0.06 2.72 -11.57
C ASN A 26 0.50 2.48 -10.13
N PHE A 27 -0.46 2.13 -9.28
CA PHE A 27 -0.16 1.70 -7.94
C PHE A 27 0.79 0.50 -8.04
N SER A 28 2.04 0.68 -7.58
CA SER A 28 3.01 -0.39 -7.47
C SER A 28 3.06 -0.81 -6.01
N PRO A 29 2.69 -2.07 -5.70
CA PRO A 29 2.81 -2.62 -4.35
C PRO A 29 4.23 -2.52 -3.80
N GLU A 30 5.25 -2.75 -4.64
CA GLU A 30 6.66 -2.70 -4.27
C GLU A 30 7.07 -1.29 -3.86
N ARG A 31 6.66 -0.30 -4.65
CA ARG A 31 6.91 1.11 -4.34
C ARG A 31 6.21 1.53 -3.05
N PHE A 32 4.97 1.09 -2.84
CA PHE A 32 4.23 1.36 -1.62
C PHE A 32 4.93 0.78 -0.39
N GLU A 33 5.41 -0.47 -0.47
CA GLU A 33 6.15 -1.13 0.61
C GLU A 33 7.47 -0.39 0.90
N ALA A 34 8.21 0.00 -0.13
CA ALA A 34 9.45 0.76 0.04
C ALA A 34 9.21 2.14 0.70
N GLU A 35 8.18 2.87 0.28
CA GLU A 35 7.79 4.15 0.88
C GLU A 35 7.35 3.98 2.35
N LEU A 36 6.66 2.88 2.68
CA LEU A 36 6.25 2.54 4.04
C LEU A 36 7.46 2.22 4.93
N GLU A 37 8.40 1.38 4.46
CA GLU A 37 9.62 1.04 5.19
C GLU A 37 10.48 2.29 5.46
N GLN A 38 10.65 3.15 4.47
CA GLN A 38 11.34 4.41 4.63
C GLN A 38 10.66 5.32 5.65
N TYR A 39 9.34 5.41 5.60
CA TYR A 39 8.57 6.21 6.56
C TYR A 39 8.71 5.69 7.99
N ILE A 40 8.60 4.38 8.18
CA ILE A 40 8.79 3.73 9.49
C ILE A 40 10.20 4.00 10.02
N THR A 41 11.23 3.84 9.18
CA THR A 41 12.62 4.07 9.56
C THR A 41 12.82 5.47 10.14
N ILE A 42 12.27 6.48 9.47
CA ILE A 42 12.40 7.89 9.89
C ILE A 42 11.55 8.17 11.14
N ASP A 43 10.25 7.84 11.12
CA ASP A 43 9.31 8.23 12.20
C ASP A 43 9.58 7.46 13.51
N ALA A 44 10.07 6.21 13.44
CA ALA A 44 10.45 5.40 14.60
C ALA A 44 11.93 5.55 14.98
N CYS A 45 12.71 6.35 14.25
CA CYS A 45 14.15 6.59 14.48
C CYS A 45 14.94 5.26 14.57
N LEU A 46 14.78 4.39 13.56
CA LEU A 46 15.54 3.13 13.50
C LEU A 46 16.96 3.39 13.01
N THR A 47 17.94 2.77 13.67
CA THR A 47 19.31 2.75 13.15
C THR A 47 19.43 1.81 11.95
N PRO A 48 20.51 1.91 11.14
CA PRO A 48 20.74 0.95 10.05
C PRO A 48 20.76 -0.51 10.52
N GLU A 49 21.39 -0.79 11.67
CA GLU A 49 21.49 -2.14 12.27
C GLU A 49 20.12 -2.64 12.74
N GLU A 50 19.32 -1.78 13.35
CA GLU A 50 17.96 -2.10 13.77
C GLU A 50 17.07 -2.39 12.56
N SER A 51 17.15 -1.55 11.51
CA SER A 51 16.43 -1.72 10.26
C SER A 51 16.80 -3.05 9.57
N ALA A 52 18.10 -3.37 9.51
CA ALA A 52 18.57 -4.60 8.88
C ALA A 52 18.02 -5.86 9.56
N ARG A 53 17.84 -5.85 10.90
CA ARG A 53 17.26 -6.98 11.64
C ARG A 53 15.74 -7.01 11.62
N PHE A 54 15.09 -5.84 11.61
CA PHE A 54 13.65 -5.72 11.74
C PHE A 54 12.91 -5.99 10.41
N PHE A 55 13.31 -5.36 9.31
CA PHE A 55 12.52 -5.40 8.06
C PHE A 55 12.40 -6.80 7.43
N PRO A 56 13.35 -7.73 7.50
CA PRO A 56 13.12 -9.08 7.02
C PRO A 56 11.92 -9.75 7.70
N VAL A 57 11.80 -9.65 9.04
CA VAL A 57 10.68 -10.21 9.81
C VAL A 57 9.38 -9.43 9.57
N TYR A 58 9.46 -8.13 9.38
CA TYR A 58 8.32 -7.29 9.01
C TYR A 58 7.73 -7.67 7.64
N ARG A 59 8.58 -7.91 6.65
CA ARG A 59 8.15 -8.37 5.31
C ARG A 59 7.47 -9.74 5.34
N GLU A 60 7.93 -10.65 6.20
CA GLU A 60 7.25 -11.93 6.43
C GLU A 60 5.82 -11.72 6.97
N MET A 61 5.65 -10.86 7.97
CA MET A 61 4.33 -10.48 8.47
C MET A 61 3.45 -9.93 7.35
N ARG A 62 3.97 -8.96 6.57
CA ARG A 62 3.23 -8.35 5.46
C ARG A 62 2.79 -9.37 4.42
N LYS A 63 3.65 -10.34 4.10
CA LYS A 63 3.32 -11.44 3.18
C LYS A 63 2.19 -12.31 3.74
N LYS A 64 2.25 -12.71 5.03
CA LYS A 64 1.16 -13.47 5.67
C LYS A 64 -0.15 -12.69 5.67
N GLN A 65 -0.12 -11.41 6.01
CA GLN A 65 -1.30 -10.53 6.00
C GLN A 65 -1.93 -10.45 4.60
N ARG A 66 -1.12 -10.30 3.54
CA ARG A 66 -1.63 -10.31 2.16
C ARG A 66 -2.33 -11.63 1.83
N ASN A 67 -1.74 -12.76 2.20
CA ASN A 67 -2.34 -14.07 1.97
C ASN A 67 -3.70 -14.24 2.67
N ILE A 68 -3.84 -13.69 3.90
CA ILE A 68 -5.11 -13.69 4.64
C ILE A 68 -6.15 -12.83 3.89
N LEU A 69 -5.77 -11.64 3.43
CA LEU A 69 -6.66 -10.75 2.69
C LEU A 69 -7.07 -11.33 1.33
N ASP A 70 -6.17 -12.06 0.66
CA ASP A 70 -6.46 -12.67 -0.64
C ASP A 70 -7.51 -13.77 -0.54
N LYS A 71 -7.63 -14.46 0.59
CA LYS A 71 -8.71 -15.43 0.86
C LYS A 71 -10.11 -14.79 0.75
N ASN A 72 -10.22 -13.47 0.97
CA ASN A 72 -11.48 -12.72 0.92
C ASN A 72 -11.85 -12.20 -0.48
N ARG A 73 -11.00 -12.36 -1.48
CA ARG A 73 -11.29 -11.88 -2.85
C ARG A 73 -12.49 -12.53 -3.51
N PHE A 74 -12.92 -13.71 -3.06
CA PHE A 74 -14.12 -14.40 -3.55
C PHE A 74 -15.43 -13.63 -3.32
N MET A 75 -15.45 -12.65 -2.41
CA MET A 75 -16.66 -11.87 -2.08
C MET A 75 -16.98 -10.73 -3.05
N ARG A 76 -16.29 -10.62 -4.19
CA ARG A 76 -16.53 -9.56 -5.18
C ARG A 76 -17.80 -9.73 -6.03
N HIS A 77 -18.32 -10.95 -6.11
CA HIS A 77 -19.55 -11.31 -6.83
C HIS A 77 -20.52 -11.99 -5.87
N PHE A 78 -21.11 -11.17 -5.00
CA PHE A 78 -21.94 -11.65 -3.91
C PHE A 78 -23.39 -11.26 -4.15
N ASP A 79 -24.32 -12.22 -4.05
CA ASP A 79 -25.75 -11.93 -4.09
C ASP A 79 -26.23 -11.52 -2.68
N PHE A 80 -26.50 -10.26 -2.49
CA PHE A 80 -27.00 -9.71 -1.22
C PHE A 80 -28.44 -10.13 -0.89
N ASN A 81 -29.15 -10.77 -1.82
CA ASN A 81 -30.50 -11.28 -1.61
C ASN A 81 -30.51 -12.72 -1.07
N ASP A 82 -29.37 -13.40 -1.07
CA ASP A 82 -29.21 -14.73 -0.45
C ASP A 82 -28.75 -14.57 1.02
N ASP A 83 -29.70 -14.71 1.94
CA ASP A 83 -29.46 -14.57 3.39
C ASP A 83 -28.45 -15.61 3.93
N LYS A 84 -28.44 -16.84 3.38
CA LYS A 84 -27.47 -17.88 3.80
C LYS A 84 -26.07 -17.52 3.34
N ALA A 85 -25.92 -17.06 2.11
CA ALA A 85 -24.65 -16.59 1.59
C ALA A 85 -24.15 -15.37 2.38
N CYS A 86 -25.05 -14.42 2.73
CA CYS A 86 -24.72 -13.28 3.57
C CYS A 86 -24.22 -13.74 4.95
N ALA A 87 -24.89 -14.64 5.62
CA ALA A 87 -24.48 -15.16 6.92
C ALA A 87 -23.11 -15.87 6.86
N GLU A 88 -22.84 -16.63 5.80
CA GLU A 88 -21.53 -17.27 5.58
C GLU A 88 -20.44 -16.25 5.33
N ALA A 89 -20.70 -15.23 4.52
CA ALA A 89 -19.76 -14.14 4.25
C ALA A 89 -19.37 -13.39 5.54
N ILE A 90 -20.33 -13.09 6.42
CA ILE A 90 -20.07 -12.47 7.73
C ILE A 90 -19.13 -13.35 8.55
N ARG A 91 -19.45 -14.65 8.70
CA ARG A 91 -18.62 -15.58 9.50
C ARG A 91 -17.18 -15.69 8.94
N ARG A 92 -17.04 -15.73 7.61
CA ARG A 92 -15.72 -15.78 6.96
C ARG A 92 -14.94 -14.50 7.19
N ASN A 93 -15.60 -13.34 7.10
CA ASN A 93 -14.95 -12.06 7.37
C ASN A 93 -14.46 -12.00 8.82
N ASP A 94 -15.30 -12.36 9.78
CA ASP A 94 -14.94 -12.41 11.20
C ASP A 94 -13.76 -13.37 11.47
N ALA A 95 -13.78 -14.56 10.83
CA ALA A 95 -12.69 -15.53 10.95
C ALA A 95 -11.36 -14.97 10.41
N ASN A 96 -11.39 -14.24 9.28
CA ASN A 96 -10.21 -13.62 8.70
C ASN A 96 -9.69 -12.46 9.56
N ASP A 97 -10.57 -11.67 10.16
CA ASP A 97 -10.17 -10.60 11.09
C ASP A 97 -9.48 -11.17 12.33
N ILE A 98 -10.01 -12.28 12.86
CA ILE A 98 -9.36 -13.02 13.95
C ILE A 98 -7.98 -13.56 13.53
N GLU A 99 -7.87 -14.18 12.34
CA GLU A 99 -6.60 -14.68 11.80
C GLU A 99 -5.59 -13.54 11.61
N MET A 100 -6.05 -12.40 11.08
CA MET A 100 -5.23 -11.18 10.94
C MET A 100 -4.70 -10.69 12.28
N LYS A 101 -5.55 -10.62 13.31
CA LYS A 101 -5.15 -10.19 14.64
C LYS A 101 -4.19 -11.17 15.32
N ARG A 102 -4.37 -12.48 15.11
CA ARG A 102 -3.42 -13.51 15.57
C ARG A 102 -2.07 -13.35 14.89
N CYS A 103 -2.05 -13.15 13.57
CA CYS A 103 -0.83 -12.88 12.82
C CYS A 103 -0.10 -11.63 13.37
N GLN A 104 -0.81 -10.51 13.54
CA GLN A 104 -0.22 -9.29 14.11
C GLN A 104 0.40 -9.55 15.48
N ARG A 105 -0.31 -10.21 16.39
CA ARG A 105 0.19 -10.53 17.73
C ARG A 105 1.46 -11.38 17.68
N GLU A 106 1.46 -12.45 16.87
CA GLU A 106 2.64 -13.32 16.70
C GLU A 106 3.89 -12.53 16.29
N TYR A 107 3.72 -11.62 15.32
CA TYR A 107 4.85 -10.84 14.82
C TYR A 107 5.24 -9.69 15.75
N HIS A 108 4.31 -9.09 16.48
CA HIS A 108 4.66 -8.11 17.51
C HIS A 108 5.55 -8.74 18.59
N GLU A 109 5.28 -9.99 19.00
CA GLU A 109 6.17 -10.73 19.93
C GLU A 109 7.56 -10.98 19.31
N LYS A 110 7.64 -11.33 18.01
CA LYS A 110 8.93 -11.46 17.32
C LYS A 110 9.67 -10.12 17.24
N PHE A 111 8.96 -9.03 16.99
CA PHE A 111 9.56 -7.68 16.94
C PHE A 111 10.14 -7.28 18.30
N MET A 112 9.44 -7.57 19.39
CA MET A 112 9.91 -7.26 20.75
C MET A 112 11.15 -8.09 21.17
N LYS A 113 11.45 -9.18 20.45
CA LYS A 113 12.74 -9.91 20.61
C LYS A 113 13.90 -9.25 19.86
N ILE A 114 13.61 -8.40 18.88
CA ILE A 114 14.60 -7.73 18.01
C ILE A 114 14.86 -6.30 18.47
N LEU A 115 13.81 -5.61 18.93
CA LEU A 115 13.80 -4.20 19.31
C LEU A 115 13.13 -3.99 20.67
N PRO A 116 13.48 -2.94 21.40
CA PRO A 116 12.74 -2.54 22.61
C PRO A 116 11.25 -2.32 22.31
N ALA A 117 10.37 -2.71 23.23
CA ALA A 117 8.92 -2.56 23.08
C ALA A 117 8.48 -1.13 22.75
N SER A 118 9.16 -0.11 23.27
CA SER A 118 8.91 1.30 22.95
C SER A 118 9.14 1.62 21.47
N LYS A 119 10.17 1.04 20.84
CA LYS A 119 10.41 1.20 19.40
C LYS A 119 9.39 0.42 18.58
N VAL A 120 9.04 -0.81 18.97
CA VAL A 120 7.98 -1.59 18.33
C VAL A 120 6.66 -0.81 18.35
N PHE A 121 6.30 -0.20 19.47
CA PHE A 121 5.09 0.61 19.57
C PHE A 121 5.15 1.83 18.65
N ARG A 122 6.31 2.52 18.55
CA ARG A 122 6.48 3.61 17.58
C ARG A 122 6.31 3.14 16.14
N ILE A 123 6.85 1.98 15.78
CA ILE A 123 6.69 1.38 14.44
C ILE A 123 5.21 1.17 14.11
N ILE A 124 4.44 0.56 15.02
CA ILE A 124 2.99 0.35 14.85
C ILE A 124 2.26 1.68 14.63
N ARG A 125 2.62 2.70 15.42
CA ARG A 125 2.04 4.05 15.26
C ARG A 125 2.46 4.73 13.95
N SER A 126 3.68 4.48 13.48
CA SER A 126 4.18 5.01 12.20
C SER A 126 3.44 4.40 11.03
N GLU A 127 3.18 3.08 11.06
CA GLU A 127 2.38 2.39 10.05
C GLU A 127 0.97 2.99 9.96
N ASP A 128 0.28 3.18 11.08
CA ASP A 128 -1.05 3.82 11.15
C ASP A 128 -1.05 5.25 10.56
N LYS A 129 -0.04 6.05 10.91
CA LYS A 129 0.12 7.42 10.39
C LYS A 129 0.32 7.42 8.88
N PHE A 130 1.16 6.50 8.38
CA PHE A 130 1.42 6.37 6.94
C PHE A 130 0.14 6.04 6.18
N HIS A 131 -0.62 5.02 6.62
CA HIS A 131 -1.88 4.64 5.99
C HIS A 131 -2.88 5.79 5.98
N LYS A 132 -3.06 6.50 7.10
CA LYS A 132 -3.93 7.69 7.17
C LYS A 132 -3.49 8.80 6.22
N ARG A 133 -2.17 9.00 6.05
CA ARG A 133 -1.62 9.99 5.12
C ARG A 133 -1.93 9.63 3.67
N ILE A 134 -1.71 8.37 3.28
CA ILE A 134 -1.99 7.89 1.92
C ILE A 134 -3.48 8.00 1.62
N PHE A 135 -4.34 7.59 2.55
CA PHE A 135 -5.78 7.69 2.42
C PHE A 135 -6.23 9.13 2.18
N ARG A 136 -5.77 10.10 3.00
CA ARG A 136 -6.08 11.52 2.80
C ARG A 136 -5.62 12.05 1.45
N LYS A 137 -4.43 11.66 0.97
CA LYS A 137 -3.94 12.04 -0.36
C LYS A 137 -4.85 11.51 -1.48
N ALA A 138 -5.33 10.27 -1.35
CA ALA A 138 -6.22 9.66 -2.33
C ALA A 138 -7.58 10.38 -2.40
N PHE A 139 -8.14 10.79 -1.24
CA PHE A 139 -9.39 11.54 -1.19
C PHE A 139 -9.26 12.95 -1.78
N ASN A 140 -8.22 13.68 -1.44
CA ASN A 140 -8.01 15.04 -1.94
C ASN A 140 -7.77 15.11 -3.46
N LYS A 141 -7.32 13.99 -4.09
CA LYS A 141 -7.20 13.88 -5.55
C LYS A 141 -8.53 13.61 -6.27
N ARG A 142 -9.55 13.11 -5.57
CA ARG A 142 -10.87 12.83 -6.16
C ARG A 142 -11.80 14.03 -6.11
N GLY A 143 -11.48 15.04 -5.31
CA GLY A 143 -12.27 16.27 -5.16
C GLY A 143 -11.78 17.46 -6.01
N LYS A 144 -10.83 17.23 -6.92
CA LYS A 144 -10.37 18.18 -7.95
C LYS A 144 -10.60 17.57 -9.33
#